data_a9c0323c77e3e1c290a48118348f147e
#
_entry.id   a9c0323c77e3e1c290a48118348f147e
#
_cell.length_a   1.000
_cell.length_b   1.000
_cell.length_c   1.000
_cell.angle_alpha   90.00
_cell.angle_beta   90.00
_cell.angle_gamma   90.00
#
_symmetry.space_group_name_H-M   'P 1'
#
loop_
_entity.id
_entity.type
_entity.pdbx_description
1 polymer ?
#
loop_
_entity_poly.entity_id
_entity_poly.type
_entity_poly.pdbx_seq_one_letter_code
_entity_poly.pdbx_strand_id
1 'polypeptide(L)'
;MSRSGPTFARGLHFAMATTTRPPTQPAPRDRRGSGLSRVNGAEAQESEPRVRVDVALTFDDVLLVPGHSVTHPRDVDTSSRFTRGIQLRIPLVSAAMDTVTESDMAIAMARAGGIGVLHKNMSIDRQAAEVDRVKRSESGMILNPITLRSGDTVREANALMNRFRISGVPIVDEDGKLVGIITNRDLQFERNLDRPLREAMTRDRLVTAPVGTTLDEAEQILARHRIEKLPVVDETGTLRGLITVKDIHKRRQYPDANKDQYGRLRVAAAIGSTGDFMVRAKALIDAGVDAIVIDTAHGHSEAVLAATADVRQRYPDVQLIAGNVATREGARALVERGVDAVKVGVGPGSICTTRVVTGVGVPQLTAILESVEGAGDVPVIADGGIKYSGDAVKALAAGASSVMMGSMLAGTEESPGEAFLLEGRRFKMVRGMGSLSAMQDGSADRYFQEGELSPRKLVPEGIEGRVPYKGPVSDVLFQMVGGLRSGMGYVGCATIDALRSDPQFVRITMAGLRESHPHDVTITREAPNYSL
;
A
#
# COMPACT_ATOMS: atom_id res chain seq x y z
N MET A 1 54.60 29.86 -42.14
CA MET A 1 55.58 30.24 -41.11
C MET A 1 55.24 29.45 -39.89
N SER A 2 55.66 28.23 -39.72
CA SER A 2 56.92 27.66 -39.22
C SER A 2 57.21 28.07 -37.77
N ARG A 3 57.07 27.10 -36.85
CA ARG A 3 58.06 26.52 -35.90
C ARG A 3 57.30 25.78 -34.79
N SER A 4 57.27 24.52 -34.77
CA SER A 4 58.21 23.47 -34.25
C SER A 4 58.30 23.44 -32.71
N GLY A 5 57.99 22.29 -32.19
CA GLY A 5 57.86 21.69 -30.84
C GLY A 5 59.07 21.90 -29.91
N PRO A 6 59.21 21.14 -28.81
CA PRO A 6 59.50 19.70 -28.83
C PRO A 6 58.84 18.82 -27.74
N THR A 7 58.85 17.56 -28.05
CA THR A 7 58.65 16.35 -27.28
C THR A 7 59.64 16.18 -26.10
N PHE A 8 59.17 15.71 -24.93
CA PHE A 8 59.99 14.95 -24.00
C PHE A 8 59.20 13.79 -23.40
N ALA A 9 59.60 12.60 -23.81
CA ALA A 9 59.30 11.33 -23.16
C ALA A 9 60.32 11.07 -22.07
N ARG A 10 59.89 10.55 -20.93
CA ARG A 10 60.71 9.66 -20.06
C ARG A 10 59.79 8.71 -19.29
N GLY A 11 59.88 7.46 -19.67
CA GLY A 11 59.40 6.34 -18.90
C GLY A 11 60.27 6.05 -17.68
N LEU A 12 59.69 5.48 -16.68
CA LEU A 12 60.36 4.81 -15.59
C LEU A 12 59.70 3.46 -15.38
N HIS A 13 60.39 2.45 -15.87
CA HIS A 13 60.22 1.06 -15.44
C HIS A 13 60.73 0.91 -14.00
N PHE A 14 59.99 0.23 -13.16
CA PHE A 14 60.55 -0.45 -11.99
C PHE A 14 60.22 -1.93 -12.05
N ALA A 15 61.30 -2.70 -11.91
CA ALA A 15 61.40 -4.14 -12.12
C ALA A 15 60.92 -4.95 -10.92
N MET A 16 60.44 -6.13 -11.22
CA MET A 16 60.22 -7.25 -10.31
C MET A 16 61.51 -7.65 -9.58
N ALA A 17 61.36 -7.97 -8.29
CA ALA A 17 62.35 -8.81 -7.60
C ALA A 17 61.61 -9.97 -6.91
N THR A 18 61.80 -11.15 -7.48
CA THR A 18 61.57 -12.47 -6.88
C THR A 18 62.65 -12.82 -5.90
N THR A 19 62.32 -13.32 -4.73
CA THR A 19 63.22 -14.19 -3.94
C THR A 19 62.46 -15.30 -3.22
N THR A 20 62.90 -16.41 -3.50
CA THR A 20 62.84 -17.84 -3.21
C THR A 20 62.84 -18.25 -1.72
N ARG A 21 62.15 -19.33 -1.47
CA ARG A 21 62.10 -20.38 -0.43
C ARG A 21 63.43 -20.87 0.13
N PRO A 22 63.42 -21.88 1.06
CA PRO A 22 62.80 -22.21 2.35
C PRO A 22 63.91 -22.55 3.41
N PRO A 23 63.79 -23.29 4.50
CA PRO A 23 63.28 -24.64 4.66
C PRO A 23 62.87 -25.14 6.09
N THR A 24 62.41 -26.38 6.07
CA THR A 24 62.60 -27.56 6.99
C THR A 24 61.64 -27.69 8.21
N GLN A 25 60.88 -28.77 8.10
CA GLN A 25 60.29 -29.54 9.22
C GLN A 25 61.34 -30.26 10.02
N PRO A 26 61.01 -30.72 11.24
CA PRO A 26 61.31 -32.11 11.61
C PRO A 26 60.04 -32.87 12.07
N ALA A 27 60.13 -34.16 11.79
CA ALA A 27 59.13 -35.21 11.96
C ALA A 27 59.17 -35.87 13.38
N PRO A 28 58.36 -36.91 13.66
CA PRO A 28 57.42 -36.99 14.76
C PRO A 28 57.95 -37.77 15.98
N ARG A 29 57.28 -37.61 17.14
CA ARG A 29 57.43 -38.56 18.25
C ARG A 29 56.10 -39.17 18.64
N ASP A 30 55.98 -40.42 18.36
CA ASP A 30 55.02 -41.39 18.81
C ASP A 30 55.01 -41.52 20.35
N ARG A 31 53.78 -41.42 20.96
CA ARG A 31 53.47 -42.07 22.24
C ARG A 31 52.03 -42.44 22.30
N ARG A 32 51.82 -43.73 22.40
CA ARG A 32 50.57 -44.45 22.60
C ARG A 32 49.90 -44.08 23.93
N GLY A 33 48.58 -44.13 23.91
CA GLY A 33 47.87 -44.66 25.07
C GLY A 33 46.65 -43.93 25.54
N SER A 34 45.56 -44.62 25.42
CA SER A 34 44.32 -44.68 26.21
C SER A 34 43.13 -43.91 25.65
N GLY A 35 42.14 -44.70 25.32
CA GLY A 35 40.83 -44.26 24.85
C GLY A 35 40.00 -43.54 25.89
N LEU A 36 39.22 -42.60 25.39
CA LEU A 36 37.98 -42.21 26.02
C LEU A 36 36.97 -41.81 24.91
N SER A 37 35.81 -42.31 25.10
CA SER A 37 34.60 -42.28 24.32
C SER A 37 34.36 -41.00 23.48
N ARG A 38 33.91 -41.25 22.25
CA ARG A 38 33.23 -40.29 21.39
C ARG A 38 31.98 -39.77 22.11
N VAL A 39 31.97 -38.53 22.52
CA VAL A 39 30.79 -37.75 22.80
C VAL A 39 30.46 -37.00 21.54
N ASN A 40 29.19 -37.14 21.09
CA ASN A 40 28.62 -36.59 19.91
C ASN A 40 29.03 -35.13 19.69
N GLY A 41 29.53 -34.82 18.51
CA GLY A 41 29.74 -33.47 18.03
C GLY A 41 28.38 -32.80 17.84
N ALA A 42 28.00 -31.93 18.78
CA ALA A 42 27.12 -30.85 18.47
C ALA A 42 27.89 -29.93 17.48
N GLU A 43 27.44 -29.81 16.26
CA GLU A 43 27.89 -28.77 15.36
C GLU A 43 27.69 -27.44 16.11
N ALA A 44 28.80 -26.81 16.48
CA ALA A 44 28.78 -25.46 17.00
C ALA A 44 28.22 -24.58 15.87
N GLN A 45 26.97 -24.11 16.03
CA GLN A 45 26.45 -23.01 15.25
C GLN A 45 27.46 -21.88 15.43
N GLU A 46 28.19 -21.51 14.37
CA GLU A 46 28.99 -20.30 14.36
C GLU A 46 28.06 -19.15 14.71
N SER A 47 28.20 -18.58 15.89
CA SER A 47 27.42 -17.42 16.28
C SER A 47 27.77 -16.28 15.35
N GLU A 48 26.77 -15.68 14.73
CA GLU A 48 26.98 -14.47 13.93
C GLU A 48 27.76 -13.42 14.74
N PRO A 49 28.69 -12.68 14.08
CA PRO A 49 29.49 -11.69 14.78
C PRO A 49 28.58 -10.61 15.41
N ARG A 50 28.90 -10.20 16.65
CA ARG A 50 28.13 -9.16 17.37
C ARG A 50 28.00 -7.85 16.60
N VAL A 51 28.93 -7.55 15.73
CA VAL A 51 28.91 -6.39 14.82
C VAL A 51 29.08 -6.92 13.41
N ARG A 52 28.07 -6.72 12.58
CA ARG A 52 28.15 -7.00 11.14
C ARG A 52 29.09 -5.94 10.53
N VAL A 53 30.14 -6.39 9.85
CA VAL A 53 31.13 -5.51 9.24
C VAL A 53 30.65 -4.90 7.91
N ASP A 54 29.61 -5.50 7.30
CA ASP A 54 29.02 -4.99 6.09
C ASP A 54 28.24 -3.70 6.34
N VAL A 55 28.39 -2.75 5.43
CA VAL A 55 27.69 -1.47 5.54
C VAL A 55 26.22 -1.67 5.12
N ALA A 56 25.32 -1.44 6.04
CA ALA A 56 23.89 -1.42 5.73
C ALA A 56 23.52 -0.12 4.99
N LEU A 57 22.72 -0.24 3.92
CA LEU A 57 22.46 0.80 2.95
C LEU A 57 21.01 1.29 2.99
N THR A 58 20.82 2.58 2.77
CA THR A 58 19.52 3.20 2.47
C THR A 58 19.47 3.67 1.01
N PHE A 59 18.35 4.27 0.59
CA PHE A 59 18.20 4.71 -0.80
C PHE A 59 19.21 5.80 -1.21
N ASP A 60 19.64 6.64 -0.28
CA ASP A 60 20.61 7.70 -0.55
C ASP A 60 22.05 7.18 -0.74
N ASP A 61 22.33 5.94 -0.37
CA ASP A 61 23.67 5.35 -0.46
C ASP A 61 23.96 4.71 -1.82
N VAL A 62 22.96 4.60 -2.69
CA VAL A 62 23.09 3.87 -3.97
C VAL A 62 22.39 4.59 -5.13
N LEU A 63 22.85 4.29 -6.33
CA LEU A 63 22.13 4.56 -7.58
C LEU A 63 21.99 3.26 -8.37
N LEU A 64 20.97 3.17 -9.23
CA LEU A 64 20.85 2.11 -10.23
C LEU A 64 21.76 2.46 -11.42
N VAL A 65 22.47 1.46 -11.92
CA VAL A 65 23.32 1.60 -13.11
C VAL A 65 22.43 1.59 -14.35
N PRO A 66 22.55 2.58 -15.25
CA PRO A 66 21.81 2.55 -16.51
C PRO A 66 22.18 1.34 -17.35
N GLY A 67 21.18 0.69 -17.94
CA GLY A 67 21.34 -0.46 -18.82
C GLY A 67 21.06 -0.14 -20.29
N HIS A 68 21.35 -1.09 -21.18
CA HIS A 68 20.88 -1.01 -22.55
C HIS A 68 19.35 -1.11 -22.59
N SER A 69 18.69 -0.10 -23.16
CA SER A 69 17.23 -0.03 -23.17
C SER A 69 16.68 0.01 -24.60
N VAL A 70 15.72 -0.86 -24.86
CA VAL A 70 14.84 -0.82 -26.03
C VAL A 70 13.39 -0.45 -25.63
N THR A 71 13.17 -0.18 -24.34
CA THR A 71 11.86 0.09 -23.75
C THR A 71 11.64 1.59 -23.58
N HIS A 72 10.62 2.13 -24.23
CA HIS A 72 10.24 3.52 -24.01
C HIS A 72 9.45 3.63 -22.70
N PRO A 73 9.65 4.67 -21.86
CA PRO A 73 8.94 4.83 -20.59
C PRO A 73 7.41 4.72 -20.66
N ARG A 74 6.78 5.14 -21.77
CA ARG A 74 5.32 5.00 -21.97
C ARG A 74 4.85 3.56 -22.14
N ASP A 75 5.74 2.65 -22.59
CA ASP A 75 5.44 1.26 -22.91
C ASP A 75 5.74 0.31 -21.73
N VAL A 76 6.22 0.89 -20.61
CA VAL A 76 6.51 0.16 -19.37
C VAL A 76 5.23 -0.27 -18.68
N ASP A 77 5.11 -1.55 -18.34
CA ASP A 77 4.07 -2.09 -17.46
C ASP A 77 4.52 -1.98 -15.99
N THR A 78 3.80 -1.18 -15.23
CA THR A 78 4.04 -0.96 -13.79
C THR A 78 3.21 -1.89 -12.90
N SER A 79 2.49 -2.84 -13.47
CA SER A 79 1.69 -3.78 -12.69
C SER A 79 2.58 -4.67 -11.81
N SER A 80 2.09 -4.95 -10.59
CA SER A 80 2.83 -5.73 -9.60
C SER A 80 1.89 -6.36 -8.57
N ARG A 81 2.42 -7.22 -7.70
CA ARG A 81 1.66 -7.88 -6.65
C ARG A 81 1.66 -7.06 -5.35
N PHE A 82 0.49 -6.93 -4.75
CA PHE A 82 0.34 -6.46 -3.36
C PHE A 82 0.40 -7.63 -2.38
N THR A 83 -0.34 -8.68 -2.70
CA THR A 83 -0.35 -9.96 -1.99
C THR A 83 -0.28 -11.09 -3.01
N ARG A 84 -0.29 -12.35 -2.56
CA ARG A 84 -0.39 -13.51 -3.46
C ARG A 84 -1.65 -13.47 -4.34
N GLY A 85 -2.76 -12.93 -3.83
CA GLY A 85 -4.06 -12.90 -4.52
C GLY A 85 -4.48 -11.52 -5.05
N ILE A 86 -3.76 -10.44 -4.76
CA ILE A 86 -4.09 -9.08 -5.21
C ILE A 86 -2.98 -8.51 -6.07
N GLN A 87 -3.34 -8.18 -7.32
CA GLN A 87 -2.48 -7.40 -8.22
C GLN A 87 -2.85 -5.93 -8.19
N LEU A 88 -1.86 -5.06 -8.41
CA LEU A 88 -1.98 -3.62 -8.58
C LEU A 88 -1.59 -3.25 -10.01
N ARG A 89 -2.18 -2.18 -10.56
CA ARG A 89 -1.75 -1.57 -11.82
C ARG A 89 -0.55 -0.65 -11.64
N ILE A 90 -0.46 -0.03 -10.45
CA ILE A 90 0.71 0.74 -10.02
C ILE A 90 1.17 0.20 -8.66
N PRO A 91 2.46 0.00 -8.40
CA PRO A 91 2.96 -0.65 -7.19
C PRO A 91 2.99 0.29 -5.97
N LEU A 92 1.97 1.14 -5.83
CA LEU A 92 1.89 2.19 -4.82
C LEU A 92 0.77 1.91 -3.81
N VAL A 93 1.11 2.04 -2.53
CA VAL A 93 0.22 1.77 -1.39
C VAL A 93 0.21 2.96 -0.45
N SER A 94 -0.96 3.41 0.03
CA SER A 94 -1.01 4.43 1.09
C SER A 94 -0.97 3.81 2.48
N ALA A 95 -0.18 4.43 3.38
CA ALA A 95 0.13 3.89 4.70
C ALA A 95 -1.05 3.99 5.67
N ALA A 96 -1.15 3.02 6.59
CA ALA A 96 -2.15 2.95 7.64
C ALA A 96 -1.90 3.99 8.76
N MET A 97 -1.96 5.27 8.41
CA MET A 97 -1.75 6.39 9.34
C MET A 97 -3.00 7.27 9.37
N ASP A 98 -3.37 7.75 10.54
CA ASP A 98 -4.58 8.56 10.77
C ASP A 98 -4.55 9.96 10.15
N THR A 99 -3.40 10.38 9.64
CA THR A 99 -3.23 11.61 8.86
C THR A 99 -2.90 11.33 7.38
N VAL A 100 -3.07 10.07 6.92
CA VAL A 100 -2.79 9.66 5.53
C VAL A 100 -3.97 8.94 4.89
N THR A 101 -4.50 7.87 5.51
CA THR A 101 -5.44 6.98 4.81
C THR A 101 -6.73 6.74 5.58
N GLU A 102 -7.77 7.43 5.18
CA GLU A 102 -9.18 7.07 5.38
C GLU A 102 -9.82 6.77 4.01
N SER A 103 -11.15 6.65 3.93
CA SER A 103 -11.83 6.21 2.69
C SER A 103 -11.55 7.10 1.48
N ASP A 104 -11.43 8.43 1.62
CA ASP A 104 -11.20 9.31 0.47
C ASP A 104 -9.84 9.03 -0.18
N MET A 105 -8.78 8.87 0.62
CA MET A 105 -7.47 8.44 0.13
C MET A 105 -7.51 7.03 -0.44
N ALA A 106 -8.17 6.08 0.24
CA ALA A 106 -8.26 4.70 -0.24
C ALA A 106 -8.99 4.60 -1.59
N ILE A 107 -10.05 5.39 -1.79
CA ILE A 107 -10.78 5.50 -3.06
C ILE A 107 -9.87 6.05 -4.16
N ALA A 108 -9.16 7.14 -3.89
CA ALA A 108 -8.28 7.77 -4.87
C ALA A 108 -7.11 6.85 -5.27
N MET A 109 -6.50 6.17 -4.29
CA MET A 109 -5.45 5.17 -4.54
C MET A 109 -5.95 4.01 -5.41
N ALA A 110 -7.12 3.45 -5.08
CA ALA A 110 -7.69 2.35 -5.85
C ALA A 110 -8.08 2.77 -7.27
N ARG A 111 -8.60 3.99 -7.48
CA ARG A 111 -8.89 4.58 -8.80
C ARG A 111 -7.66 4.72 -9.67
N ALA A 112 -6.53 5.06 -9.07
CA ALA A 112 -5.25 5.16 -9.75
C ALA A 112 -4.60 3.79 -10.05
N GLY A 113 -5.19 2.70 -9.55
CA GLY A 113 -4.67 1.34 -9.74
C GLY A 113 -3.75 0.83 -8.62
N GLY A 114 -3.56 1.62 -7.56
CA GLY A 114 -2.91 1.24 -6.31
C GLY A 114 -3.90 0.67 -5.28
N ILE A 115 -3.57 0.80 -3.98
CA ILE A 115 -4.46 0.39 -2.88
C ILE A 115 -4.20 1.26 -1.65
N GLY A 116 -5.26 1.56 -0.88
CA GLY A 116 -5.15 2.21 0.43
C GLY A 116 -5.27 1.21 1.58
N VAL A 117 -4.50 1.45 2.65
CA VAL A 117 -4.63 0.71 3.92
C VAL A 117 -5.24 1.62 4.97
N LEU A 118 -6.49 1.37 5.34
CA LEU A 118 -7.21 2.13 6.37
C LEU A 118 -6.56 1.91 7.74
N HIS A 119 -6.31 3.00 8.46
CA HIS A 119 -5.72 2.93 9.80
C HIS A 119 -6.71 2.39 10.85
N LYS A 120 -6.18 1.84 11.95
CA LYS A 120 -6.98 1.30 13.06
C LYS A 120 -7.22 2.28 14.22
N ASN A 121 -6.65 3.49 14.14
CA ASN A 121 -6.75 4.52 15.21
C ASN A 121 -8.14 5.16 15.23
N MET A 122 -9.18 4.32 15.30
CA MET A 122 -10.60 4.65 15.36
C MET A 122 -11.38 3.44 15.90
N SER A 123 -12.65 3.64 16.24
CA SER A 123 -13.52 2.54 16.66
C SER A 123 -13.69 1.49 15.55
N ILE A 124 -14.00 0.25 15.94
CA ILE A 124 -14.25 -0.86 15.01
C ILE A 124 -15.35 -0.50 14.02
N ASP A 125 -16.47 0.04 14.53
CA ASP A 125 -17.64 0.41 13.69
C ASP A 125 -17.29 1.50 12.68
N ARG A 126 -16.49 2.50 13.08
CA ARG A 126 -16.04 3.56 12.17
C ARG A 126 -15.13 2.99 11.09
N GLN A 127 -14.17 2.12 11.44
CA GLN A 127 -13.27 1.52 10.45
C GLN A 127 -14.03 0.63 9.46
N ALA A 128 -15.00 -0.16 9.94
CA ALA A 128 -15.87 -0.95 9.08
C ALA A 128 -16.73 -0.07 8.15
N ALA A 129 -17.23 1.08 8.64
CA ALA A 129 -17.94 2.06 7.82
C ALA A 129 -17.04 2.70 6.75
N GLU A 130 -15.76 2.95 7.06
CA GLU A 130 -14.78 3.42 6.06
C GLU A 130 -14.53 2.37 4.96
N VAL A 131 -14.43 1.08 5.30
CA VAL A 131 -14.38 -0.02 4.32
C VAL A 131 -15.63 -0.01 3.44
N ASP A 132 -16.82 0.00 4.04
CA ASP A 132 -18.10 0.01 3.30
C ASP A 132 -18.20 1.23 2.35
N ARG A 133 -17.72 2.40 2.78
CA ARG A 133 -17.69 3.61 1.95
C ARG A 133 -16.81 3.42 0.71
N VAL A 134 -15.63 2.80 0.84
CA VAL A 134 -14.78 2.46 -0.31
C VAL A 134 -15.48 1.48 -1.23
N LYS A 135 -16.02 0.38 -0.67
CA LYS A 135 -16.70 -0.67 -1.45
C LYS A 135 -17.92 -0.16 -2.21
N ARG A 136 -18.65 0.83 -1.66
CA ARG A 136 -19.81 1.46 -2.31
C ARG A 136 -19.45 2.62 -3.24
N SER A 137 -18.24 3.15 -3.18
CA SER A 137 -17.85 4.31 -4.00
C SER A 137 -17.87 4.01 -5.50
N GLU A 138 -17.53 2.79 -5.87
CA GLU A 138 -17.66 2.25 -7.22
C GLU A 138 -18.08 0.79 -7.16
N SER A 139 -19.13 0.46 -7.91
CA SER A 139 -19.54 -0.92 -8.14
C SER A 139 -19.89 -1.05 -9.61
N GLY A 140 -19.43 -2.12 -10.25
CA GLY A 140 -19.91 -2.45 -11.59
C GLY A 140 -21.40 -2.77 -11.57
N MET A 141 -21.82 -3.43 -10.48
CA MET A 141 -23.21 -3.70 -10.13
C MET A 141 -23.33 -3.54 -8.61
N ILE A 142 -24.24 -2.72 -8.15
CA ILE A 142 -24.57 -2.59 -6.72
C ILE A 142 -25.24 -3.89 -6.28
N LEU A 143 -24.51 -4.74 -5.55
CA LEU A 143 -25.07 -5.94 -4.95
C LEU A 143 -25.92 -5.54 -3.73
N ASN A 144 -27.08 -6.18 -3.55
CA ASN A 144 -28.00 -5.88 -2.46
C ASN A 144 -28.32 -4.36 -2.38
N PRO A 145 -28.88 -3.77 -3.45
CA PRO A 145 -29.22 -2.36 -3.44
C PRO A 145 -30.21 -2.06 -2.33
N ILE A 146 -30.14 -0.81 -1.82
CA ILE A 146 -31.14 -0.32 -0.87
C ILE A 146 -32.49 -0.34 -1.55
N THR A 147 -33.49 -0.92 -0.91
CA THR A 147 -34.86 -1.10 -1.41
C THR A 147 -35.89 -0.48 -0.49
N LEU A 148 -37.04 -0.21 -1.03
CA LEU A 148 -38.27 0.15 -0.31
C LEU A 148 -39.40 -0.80 -0.72
N ARG A 149 -40.49 -0.76 0.02
CA ARG A 149 -41.71 -1.53 -0.26
C ARG A 149 -42.75 -0.65 -0.94
N SER A 150 -43.65 -1.28 -1.68
CA SER A 150 -44.74 -0.57 -2.41
C SER A 150 -45.69 0.23 -1.52
N GLY A 151 -45.78 -0.13 -0.23
CA GLY A 151 -46.56 0.56 0.78
C GLY A 151 -45.87 1.75 1.44
N ASP A 152 -44.55 1.85 1.33
CA ASP A 152 -43.77 2.96 1.88
C ASP A 152 -44.16 4.28 1.17
N THR A 153 -43.84 5.43 1.78
CA THR A 153 -44.26 6.73 1.33
C THR A 153 -43.20 7.46 0.50
N VAL A 154 -43.61 8.45 -0.27
CA VAL A 154 -42.70 9.37 -0.97
C VAL A 154 -41.76 10.09 0.01
N ARG A 155 -42.22 10.40 1.23
CA ARG A 155 -41.41 10.99 2.31
C ARG A 155 -40.22 10.08 2.68
N GLU A 156 -40.50 8.81 2.88
CA GLU A 156 -39.47 7.82 3.22
C GLU A 156 -38.47 7.62 2.08
N ALA A 157 -38.96 7.59 0.83
CA ALA A 157 -38.09 7.53 -0.34
C ALA A 157 -37.15 8.75 -0.44
N ASN A 158 -37.70 9.97 -0.25
CA ASN A 158 -36.89 11.19 -0.24
C ASN A 158 -35.86 11.21 0.89
N ALA A 159 -36.25 10.83 2.10
CA ALA A 159 -35.34 10.76 3.25
C ALA A 159 -34.20 9.77 3.00
N LEU A 160 -34.52 8.60 2.45
CA LEU A 160 -33.54 7.56 2.13
C LEU A 160 -32.60 7.99 1.01
N MET A 161 -33.13 8.59 -0.07
CA MET A 161 -32.33 9.09 -1.18
C MET A 161 -31.36 10.20 -0.73
N ASN A 162 -31.82 11.12 0.12
CA ASN A 162 -30.99 12.19 0.68
C ASN A 162 -29.91 11.63 1.62
N ARG A 163 -30.28 10.71 2.52
CA ARG A 163 -29.35 10.08 3.47
C ARG A 163 -28.20 9.37 2.77
N PHE A 164 -28.51 8.62 1.71
CA PHE A 164 -27.53 7.81 0.99
C PHE A 164 -27.00 8.48 -0.29
N ARG A 165 -27.44 9.71 -0.59
CA ARG A 165 -27.07 10.49 -1.80
C ARG A 165 -27.28 9.69 -3.10
N ILE A 166 -28.37 8.94 -3.17
CA ILE A 166 -28.78 8.15 -4.34
C ILE A 166 -29.98 8.81 -5.04
N SER A 167 -30.09 8.58 -6.35
CA SER A 167 -31.11 9.23 -7.19
C SER A 167 -32.25 8.29 -7.60
N GLY A 168 -32.38 7.14 -6.95
CA GLY A 168 -33.46 6.20 -7.17
C GLY A 168 -33.27 4.91 -6.42
N VAL A 169 -34.38 4.25 -6.11
CA VAL A 169 -34.48 3.09 -5.24
C VAL A 169 -35.37 2.05 -5.89
N PRO A 170 -34.93 0.79 -6.05
CA PRO A 170 -35.81 -0.32 -6.43
C PRO A 170 -36.85 -0.60 -5.35
N ILE A 171 -38.04 -0.94 -5.77
CA ILE A 171 -39.16 -1.33 -4.91
C ILE A 171 -39.38 -2.82 -5.02
N VAL A 172 -39.43 -3.49 -3.86
CA VAL A 172 -39.59 -4.94 -3.79
C VAL A 172 -40.84 -5.34 -2.97
N ASP A 173 -41.34 -6.54 -3.22
CA ASP A 173 -42.37 -7.16 -2.37
C ASP A 173 -41.78 -7.87 -1.13
N GLU A 174 -42.61 -8.62 -0.41
CA GLU A 174 -42.20 -9.34 0.80
C GLU A 174 -41.20 -10.46 0.53
N ASP A 175 -41.23 -11.03 -0.68
CA ASP A 175 -40.34 -12.09 -1.14
C ASP A 175 -39.05 -11.55 -1.78
N GLY A 176 -38.87 -10.24 -1.85
CA GLY A 176 -37.71 -9.58 -2.47
C GLY A 176 -37.78 -9.50 -4.00
N LYS A 177 -38.92 -9.78 -4.59
CA LYS A 177 -39.11 -9.63 -6.04
C LYS A 177 -39.27 -8.16 -6.40
N LEU A 178 -38.70 -7.76 -7.52
CA LEU A 178 -38.79 -6.40 -8.04
C LEU A 178 -40.22 -6.10 -8.53
N VAL A 179 -40.86 -5.09 -7.94
CA VAL A 179 -42.23 -4.63 -8.32
C VAL A 179 -42.25 -3.22 -8.89
N GLY A 180 -41.15 -2.46 -8.77
CA GLY A 180 -41.07 -1.10 -9.29
C GLY A 180 -39.72 -0.48 -9.07
N ILE A 181 -39.59 0.76 -9.53
CA ILE A 181 -38.45 1.64 -9.23
C ILE A 181 -38.98 3.06 -9.02
N ILE A 182 -38.43 3.76 -8.04
CA ILE A 182 -38.69 5.17 -7.80
C ILE A 182 -37.41 5.96 -8.00
N THR A 183 -37.47 7.09 -8.69
CA THR A 183 -36.30 7.93 -9.02
C THR A 183 -36.59 9.40 -8.71
N ASN A 184 -35.53 10.23 -8.68
CA ASN A 184 -35.70 11.69 -8.54
C ASN A 184 -36.63 12.29 -9.60
N ARG A 185 -36.67 11.67 -10.82
CA ARG A 185 -37.55 12.12 -11.90
C ARG A 185 -39.03 11.94 -11.53
N ASP A 186 -39.36 10.81 -10.89
CA ASP A 186 -40.73 10.50 -10.46
C ASP A 186 -41.16 11.39 -9.29
N LEU A 187 -40.20 11.82 -8.47
CA LEU A 187 -40.43 12.64 -7.26
C LEU A 187 -40.33 14.16 -7.51
N GLN A 188 -39.80 14.60 -8.64
CA GLN A 188 -39.44 16.00 -8.90
C GLN A 188 -40.61 16.97 -8.73
N PHE A 189 -41.84 16.54 -9.08
CA PHE A 189 -43.04 17.34 -9.02
C PHE A 189 -44.08 16.80 -8.03
N GLU A 190 -43.77 15.75 -7.28
CA GLU A 190 -44.69 15.15 -6.31
C GLU A 190 -44.73 16.00 -5.04
N ARG A 191 -45.94 16.48 -4.74
CA ARG A 191 -46.20 17.35 -3.57
C ARG A 191 -46.79 16.61 -2.37
N ASN A 192 -47.43 15.45 -2.64
CA ASN A 192 -47.99 14.62 -1.57
C ASN A 192 -46.94 13.66 -1.05
N LEU A 193 -46.26 14.07 0.02
CA LEU A 193 -45.19 13.26 0.63
C LEU A 193 -45.69 11.99 1.32
N ASP A 194 -46.99 11.91 1.65
CA ASP A 194 -47.57 10.74 2.30
C ASP A 194 -48.21 9.75 1.28
N ARG A 195 -48.06 10.06 -0.01
CA ARG A 195 -48.50 9.18 -1.11
C ARG A 195 -47.75 7.86 -1.08
N PRO A 196 -48.41 6.67 -1.14
CA PRO A 196 -47.75 5.37 -1.23
C PRO A 196 -46.94 5.22 -2.52
N LEU A 197 -45.78 4.58 -2.44
CA LEU A 197 -44.87 4.42 -3.58
C LEU A 197 -45.50 3.63 -4.73
N ARG A 198 -46.40 2.69 -4.48
CA ARG A 198 -47.15 1.98 -5.53
C ARG A 198 -47.90 2.89 -6.52
N GLU A 199 -48.19 4.14 -6.14
CA GLU A 199 -48.89 5.11 -6.97
C GLU A 199 -47.94 6.10 -7.67
N ALA A 200 -46.69 6.21 -7.18
CA ALA A 200 -45.70 7.13 -7.69
C ALA A 200 -44.55 6.45 -8.45
N MET A 201 -44.31 5.17 -8.19
CA MET A 201 -43.22 4.41 -8.80
C MET A 201 -43.47 4.05 -10.26
N THR A 202 -42.44 3.91 -11.03
CA THR A 202 -42.47 3.23 -12.34
C THR A 202 -42.61 1.72 -12.12
N ARG A 203 -43.71 1.13 -12.57
CA ARG A 203 -43.99 -0.33 -12.50
C ARG A 203 -44.27 -0.94 -13.87
N ASP A 204 -44.94 -0.23 -14.72
CA ASP A 204 -45.25 -0.69 -16.06
C ASP A 204 -44.05 -0.54 -16.98
N ARG A 205 -43.70 -1.60 -17.74
CA ARG A 205 -42.52 -1.64 -18.62
C ARG A 205 -41.18 -1.49 -17.88
N LEU A 206 -41.05 -2.10 -16.69
CA LEU A 206 -39.76 -2.19 -16.02
C LEU A 206 -38.74 -2.87 -16.93
N VAL A 207 -37.64 -2.17 -17.18
CA VAL A 207 -36.51 -2.73 -17.90
C VAL A 207 -35.57 -3.34 -16.87
N THR A 208 -35.30 -4.63 -17.00
CA THR A 208 -34.39 -5.39 -16.12
C THR A 208 -33.34 -6.11 -16.93
N ALA A 209 -32.29 -6.58 -16.29
CA ALA A 209 -31.28 -7.44 -16.86
C ALA A 209 -31.14 -8.73 -16.03
N PRO A 210 -30.77 -9.87 -16.64
CA PRO A 210 -30.50 -11.09 -15.92
C PRO A 210 -29.17 -11.00 -15.13
N VAL A 211 -29.01 -11.87 -14.12
CA VAL A 211 -27.72 -12.05 -13.43
C VAL A 211 -26.67 -12.50 -14.45
N GLY A 212 -25.47 -11.91 -14.37
CA GLY A 212 -24.38 -12.16 -15.32
C GLY A 212 -24.28 -11.15 -16.46
N THR A 213 -25.25 -10.21 -16.59
CA THR A 213 -25.17 -9.12 -17.58
C THR A 213 -23.87 -8.32 -17.39
N THR A 214 -23.10 -8.18 -18.44
CA THR A 214 -21.88 -7.37 -18.46
C THR A 214 -22.20 -5.88 -18.45
N LEU A 215 -21.23 -5.03 -18.05
CA LEU A 215 -21.43 -3.57 -18.06
C LEU A 215 -21.62 -3.02 -19.48
N ASP A 216 -21.03 -3.65 -20.49
CA ASP A 216 -21.17 -3.23 -21.89
C ASP A 216 -22.59 -3.55 -22.43
N GLU A 217 -23.14 -4.72 -22.08
CA GLU A 217 -24.54 -5.05 -22.36
C GLU A 217 -25.49 -4.13 -21.58
N ALA A 218 -25.22 -3.88 -20.30
CA ALA A 218 -26.00 -2.96 -19.47
C ALA A 218 -26.02 -1.55 -20.07
N GLU A 219 -24.89 -1.05 -20.58
CA GLU A 219 -24.81 0.24 -21.26
C GLU A 219 -25.72 0.30 -22.49
N GLN A 220 -25.72 -0.74 -23.30
CA GLN A 220 -26.59 -0.82 -24.48
C GLN A 220 -28.07 -0.80 -24.09
N ILE A 221 -28.44 -1.53 -23.02
CA ILE A 221 -29.81 -1.55 -22.50
C ILE A 221 -30.21 -0.17 -21.96
N LEU A 222 -29.37 0.45 -21.13
CA LEU A 222 -29.60 1.79 -20.56
C LEU A 222 -29.76 2.84 -21.66
N ALA A 223 -28.89 2.83 -22.69
CA ALA A 223 -28.96 3.74 -23.82
C ALA A 223 -30.21 3.53 -24.67
N ARG A 224 -30.54 2.27 -25.03
CA ARG A 224 -31.71 1.91 -25.85
C ARG A 224 -33.02 2.37 -25.19
N HIS A 225 -33.15 2.14 -23.89
CA HIS A 225 -34.36 2.46 -23.14
C HIS A 225 -34.34 3.87 -22.51
N ARG A 226 -33.23 4.64 -22.65
CA ARG A 226 -33.04 5.99 -22.10
C ARG A 226 -33.29 6.04 -20.59
N ILE A 227 -32.83 5.01 -19.88
CA ILE A 227 -32.93 4.90 -18.43
C ILE A 227 -31.54 5.05 -17.78
N GLU A 228 -31.49 5.48 -16.52
CA GLU A 228 -30.24 5.68 -15.78
C GLU A 228 -29.91 4.55 -14.82
N LYS A 229 -30.87 3.67 -14.57
CA LYS A 229 -30.78 2.58 -13.60
C LYS A 229 -31.37 1.31 -14.19
N LEU A 230 -30.63 0.21 -14.10
CA LEU A 230 -30.97 -1.08 -14.62
C LEU A 230 -30.97 -2.10 -13.47
N PRO A 231 -32.14 -2.46 -12.91
CA PRO A 231 -32.23 -3.53 -11.94
C PRO A 231 -31.81 -4.87 -12.56
N VAL A 232 -31.04 -5.65 -11.80
CA VAL A 232 -30.63 -7.00 -12.19
C VAL A 232 -31.43 -7.99 -11.35
N VAL A 233 -32.12 -8.90 -12.01
CA VAL A 233 -32.99 -9.89 -11.38
C VAL A 233 -32.58 -11.32 -11.76
N ASP A 234 -32.89 -12.28 -10.90
CA ASP A 234 -32.75 -13.69 -11.23
C ASP A 234 -33.99 -14.23 -11.98
N GLU A 235 -33.98 -15.52 -12.30
CA GLU A 235 -35.05 -16.21 -13.02
C GLU A 235 -36.41 -16.15 -12.29
N THR A 236 -36.41 -15.93 -10.97
CA THR A 236 -37.64 -15.80 -10.17
C THR A 236 -38.14 -14.37 -10.08
N GLY A 237 -37.40 -13.39 -10.65
CA GLY A 237 -37.70 -11.97 -10.57
C GLY A 237 -37.20 -11.31 -9.28
N THR A 238 -36.43 -12.05 -8.45
CA THR A 238 -35.85 -11.51 -7.22
C THR A 238 -34.71 -10.53 -7.56
N LEU A 239 -34.69 -9.37 -6.92
CA LEU A 239 -33.68 -8.34 -7.13
C LEU A 239 -32.31 -8.82 -6.61
N ARG A 240 -31.30 -8.87 -7.47
CA ARG A 240 -29.94 -9.28 -7.16
C ARG A 240 -28.94 -8.14 -7.27
N GLY A 241 -29.27 -7.08 -7.99
CA GLY A 241 -28.37 -5.96 -8.14
C GLY A 241 -29.00 -4.76 -8.85
N LEU A 242 -28.23 -3.70 -8.96
CA LEU A 242 -28.58 -2.47 -9.67
C LEU A 242 -27.35 -1.95 -10.40
N ILE A 243 -27.44 -1.74 -11.71
CA ILE A 243 -26.41 -1.09 -12.54
C ILE A 243 -26.87 0.31 -12.88
N THR A 244 -25.98 1.31 -12.75
CA THR A 244 -26.33 2.70 -13.08
C THR A 244 -25.40 3.28 -14.15
N VAL A 245 -25.88 4.32 -14.86
CA VAL A 245 -25.05 5.08 -15.83
C VAL A 245 -23.80 5.67 -15.14
N LYS A 246 -23.90 6.03 -13.85
CA LYS A 246 -22.75 6.53 -13.09
C LYS A 246 -21.64 5.50 -12.96
N ASP A 247 -21.98 4.21 -12.79
CA ASP A 247 -21.00 3.13 -12.65
C ASP A 247 -20.26 2.89 -13.98
N ILE A 248 -20.97 2.99 -15.10
CA ILE A 248 -20.39 2.90 -16.44
C ILE A 248 -19.44 4.06 -16.73
N HIS A 249 -19.86 5.30 -16.40
CA HIS A 249 -19.01 6.49 -16.57
C HIS A 249 -17.73 6.39 -15.72
N LYS A 250 -17.82 5.94 -14.47
CA LYS A 250 -16.65 5.75 -13.60
C LYS A 250 -15.68 4.71 -14.15
N ARG A 251 -16.19 3.61 -14.74
CA ARG A 251 -15.33 2.62 -15.40
C ARG A 251 -14.54 3.23 -16.55
N ARG A 252 -15.15 4.10 -17.35
CA ARG A 252 -14.47 4.80 -18.46
C ARG A 252 -13.47 5.85 -17.95
N GLN A 253 -13.79 6.53 -16.84
CA GLN A 253 -12.93 7.55 -16.24
C GLN A 253 -11.70 6.94 -15.56
N TYR A 254 -11.83 5.75 -14.97
CA TYR A 254 -10.77 5.05 -14.22
C TYR A 254 -10.57 3.62 -14.75
N PRO A 255 -10.01 3.48 -15.97
CA PRO A 255 -9.84 2.17 -16.61
C PRO A 255 -8.87 1.26 -15.85
N ASP A 256 -7.87 1.83 -15.18
CA ASP A 256 -6.85 1.12 -14.41
C ASP A 256 -7.22 0.90 -12.94
N ALA A 257 -8.44 1.27 -12.53
CA ALA A 257 -8.86 1.14 -11.15
C ALA A 257 -8.72 -0.30 -10.62
N ASN A 258 -8.15 -0.42 -9.42
CA ASN A 258 -8.01 -1.70 -8.73
C ASN A 258 -9.35 -2.15 -8.16
N LYS A 259 -9.95 -3.15 -8.80
CA LYS A 259 -11.29 -3.65 -8.50
C LYS A 259 -11.29 -5.14 -8.17
N ASP A 260 -12.23 -5.54 -7.33
CA ASP A 260 -12.53 -6.93 -7.06
C ASP A 260 -13.36 -7.56 -8.20
N GLN A 261 -13.66 -8.85 -8.08
CA GLN A 261 -14.46 -9.60 -9.05
C GLN A 261 -15.89 -9.07 -9.26
N TYR A 262 -16.39 -8.23 -8.32
CA TYR A 262 -17.71 -7.59 -8.39
C TYR A 262 -17.64 -6.15 -8.93
N GLY A 263 -16.47 -5.71 -9.38
CA GLY A 263 -16.24 -4.36 -9.89
C GLY A 263 -16.17 -3.27 -8.80
N ARG A 264 -16.06 -3.62 -7.51
CA ARG A 264 -15.92 -2.70 -6.39
C ARG A 264 -14.44 -2.39 -6.16
N LEU A 265 -14.13 -1.15 -5.76
CA LEU A 265 -12.75 -0.78 -5.43
C LEU A 265 -12.19 -1.66 -4.30
N ARG A 266 -10.93 -2.05 -4.45
CA ARG A 266 -10.22 -2.80 -3.41
C ARG A 266 -9.67 -1.88 -2.34
N VAL A 267 -9.70 -2.38 -1.09
CA VAL A 267 -9.22 -1.69 0.09
C VAL A 267 -8.62 -2.68 1.07
N ALA A 268 -7.52 -2.32 1.71
CA ALA A 268 -6.96 -3.03 2.85
C ALA A 268 -7.23 -2.25 4.14
N ALA A 269 -7.19 -2.93 5.29
CA ALA A 269 -7.37 -2.30 6.58
C ALA A 269 -6.43 -2.89 7.64
N ALA A 270 -5.90 -2.02 8.49
CA ALA A 270 -4.99 -2.38 9.57
C ALA A 270 -5.73 -2.88 10.80
N ILE A 271 -5.13 -3.88 11.46
CA ILE A 271 -5.49 -4.35 12.81
C ILE A 271 -4.24 -4.39 13.70
N GLY A 272 -4.43 -4.52 15.00
CA GLY A 272 -3.35 -4.82 15.95
C GLY A 272 -3.02 -6.30 16.03
N SER A 273 -2.19 -6.66 17.02
CA SER A 273 -1.85 -8.04 17.38
C SER A 273 -2.32 -8.44 18.78
N THR A 274 -2.91 -7.51 19.53
CA THR A 274 -3.39 -7.70 20.89
C THR A 274 -4.80 -7.12 21.05
N GLY A 275 -5.45 -7.38 22.19
CA GLY A 275 -6.75 -6.81 22.52
C GLY A 275 -7.88 -7.30 21.61
N ASP A 276 -8.56 -6.38 20.94
CA ASP A 276 -9.77 -6.63 20.15
C ASP A 276 -9.51 -7.02 18.68
N PHE A 277 -8.27 -7.36 18.31
CA PHE A 277 -7.87 -7.56 16.92
C PHE A 277 -8.74 -8.57 16.14
N MET A 278 -9.18 -9.67 16.78
CA MET A 278 -10.05 -10.66 16.14
C MET A 278 -11.47 -10.15 15.92
N VAL A 279 -12.00 -9.35 16.85
CA VAL A 279 -13.33 -8.72 16.69
C VAL A 279 -13.29 -7.70 15.57
N ARG A 280 -12.21 -6.90 15.51
CA ARG A 280 -11.95 -5.93 14.45
C ARG A 280 -11.79 -6.62 13.09
N ALA A 281 -10.97 -7.69 13.01
CA ALA A 281 -10.81 -8.47 11.79
C ALA A 281 -12.16 -8.97 11.26
N LYS A 282 -13.01 -9.54 12.14
CA LYS A 282 -14.35 -9.98 11.74
C LYS A 282 -15.20 -8.85 11.16
N ALA A 283 -15.27 -7.70 11.83
CA ALA A 283 -16.07 -6.57 11.39
C ALA A 283 -15.61 -6.04 10.02
N LEU A 284 -14.29 -5.99 9.78
CA LEU A 284 -13.73 -5.56 8.50
C LEU A 284 -14.01 -6.57 7.39
N ILE A 285 -13.92 -7.87 7.67
CA ILE A 285 -14.25 -8.93 6.71
C ILE A 285 -15.74 -8.89 6.36
N ASP A 286 -16.61 -8.72 7.35
CA ASP A 286 -18.06 -8.58 7.13
C ASP A 286 -18.40 -7.33 6.30
N ALA A 287 -17.61 -6.25 6.42
CA ALA A 287 -17.71 -5.04 5.58
C ALA A 287 -17.12 -5.23 4.16
N GLY A 288 -16.46 -6.37 3.89
CA GLY A 288 -15.93 -6.74 2.58
C GLY A 288 -14.53 -6.21 2.28
N VAL A 289 -13.67 -6.06 3.29
CA VAL A 289 -12.25 -5.71 3.09
C VAL A 289 -11.54 -6.76 2.23
N ASP A 290 -10.63 -6.34 1.36
CA ASP A 290 -9.92 -7.25 0.45
C ASP A 290 -8.63 -7.82 1.08
N ALA A 291 -8.02 -7.09 2.01
CA ALA A 291 -6.84 -7.57 2.74
C ALA A 291 -6.81 -7.01 4.18
N ILE A 292 -6.36 -7.84 5.11
CA ILE A 292 -6.09 -7.47 6.50
C ILE A 292 -4.59 -7.26 6.67
N VAL A 293 -4.20 -6.19 7.38
CA VAL A 293 -2.80 -5.86 7.68
C VAL A 293 -2.61 -5.88 9.20
N ILE A 294 -1.89 -6.85 9.73
CA ILE A 294 -1.40 -6.82 11.11
C ILE A 294 -0.22 -5.84 11.13
N ASP A 295 -0.48 -4.65 11.66
CA ASP A 295 0.40 -3.48 11.55
C ASP A 295 1.01 -3.12 12.89
N THR A 296 2.29 -3.48 13.10
CA THR A 296 3.04 -3.28 14.35
C THR A 296 4.41 -2.66 14.10
N ALA A 297 5.03 -2.11 15.14
CA ALA A 297 6.39 -1.55 15.05
C ALA A 297 7.45 -2.66 14.90
N HIS A 298 7.17 -3.87 15.43
CA HIS A 298 8.07 -5.02 15.37
C HIS A 298 7.29 -6.31 15.11
N GLY A 299 7.26 -6.74 13.85
CA GLY A 299 6.51 -7.91 13.39
C GLY A 299 7.13 -9.27 13.79
N HIS A 300 8.43 -9.32 14.11
CA HIS A 300 9.10 -10.53 14.56
C HIS A 300 9.03 -10.69 16.07
N SER A 301 7.82 -10.59 16.61
CA SER A 301 7.52 -10.82 18.04
C SER A 301 6.51 -11.96 18.18
N GLU A 302 6.56 -12.71 19.30
CA GLU A 302 5.68 -13.86 19.51
C GLU A 302 4.19 -13.47 19.45
N ALA A 303 3.83 -12.28 19.98
CA ALA A 303 2.45 -11.79 19.93
C ALA A 303 1.96 -11.59 18.47
N VAL A 304 2.80 -11.05 17.59
CA VAL A 304 2.46 -10.85 16.16
C VAL A 304 2.41 -12.17 15.42
N LEU A 305 3.36 -13.07 15.69
CA LEU A 305 3.38 -14.41 15.08
C LEU A 305 2.15 -15.23 15.49
N ALA A 306 1.75 -15.18 16.75
CA ALA A 306 0.54 -15.82 17.25
C ALA A 306 -0.72 -15.21 16.63
N ALA A 307 -0.86 -13.87 16.64
CA ALA A 307 -2.00 -13.19 16.03
C ALA A 307 -2.12 -13.48 14.52
N THR A 308 -0.99 -13.61 13.82
CA THR A 308 -0.96 -13.99 12.39
C THR A 308 -1.53 -15.40 12.19
N ALA A 309 -1.10 -16.36 13.01
CA ALA A 309 -1.62 -17.73 12.96
C ALA A 309 -3.11 -17.80 13.29
N ASP A 310 -3.57 -17.06 14.31
CA ASP A 310 -4.98 -17.02 14.73
C ASP A 310 -5.89 -16.46 13.63
N VAL A 311 -5.49 -15.34 13.00
CA VAL A 311 -6.25 -14.75 11.87
C VAL A 311 -6.27 -15.72 10.70
N ARG A 312 -5.13 -16.33 10.33
CA ARG A 312 -5.07 -17.30 9.24
C ARG A 312 -5.91 -18.52 9.50
N GLN A 313 -5.87 -19.07 10.70
CA GLN A 313 -6.69 -20.23 11.08
C GLN A 313 -8.20 -19.92 11.02
N ARG A 314 -8.60 -18.74 11.48
CA ARG A 314 -10.01 -18.35 11.56
C ARG A 314 -10.57 -17.90 10.21
N TYR A 315 -9.76 -17.28 9.36
CA TYR A 315 -10.14 -16.70 8.07
C TYR A 315 -9.15 -17.12 6.97
N PRO A 316 -9.22 -18.39 6.52
CA PRO A 316 -8.24 -18.97 5.60
C PRO A 316 -8.18 -18.27 4.23
N ASP A 317 -9.29 -17.68 3.79
CA ASP A 317 -9.43 -17.08 2.46
C ASP A 317 -9.07 -15.58 2.41
N VAL A 318 -8.89 -14.92 3.58
CA VAL A 318 -8.54 -13.49 3.61
C VAL A 318 -7.10 -13.28 3.17
N GLN A 319 -6.84 -12.24 2.37
CA GLN A 319 -5.48 -11.84 2.08
C GLN A 319 -4.87 -11.20 3.35
N LEU A 320 -3.82 -11.82 3.88
CA LEU A 320 -3.22 -11.46 5.16
C LEU A 320 -1.82 -10.93 4.98
N ILE A 321 -1.57 -9.74 5.52
CA ILE A 321 -0.28 -9.06 5.52
C ILE A 321 0.13 -8.88 6.98
N ALA A 322 1.40 -9.06 7.29
CA ALA A 322 1.93 -8.73 8.61
C ALA A 322 3.28 -8.00 8.53
N GLY A 323 3.60 -7.25 9.55
CA GLY A 323 4.85 -6.50 9.69
C GLY A 323 4.79 -5.51 10.88
N ASN A 324 5.87 -4.72 11.10
CA ASN A 324 7.00 -4.57 10.18
C ASN A 324 8.18 -5.45 10.61
N VAL A 325 8.89 -5.97 9.64
CA VAL A 325 10.14 -6.68 9.83
C VAL A 325 11.28 -5.97 9.08
N ALA A 326 12.52 -6.35 9.34
CA ALA A 326 13.70 -5.78 8.70
C ALA A 326 14.83 -6.80 8.48
N THR A 327 14.56 -8.07 8.73
CA THR A 327 15.56 -9.16 8.61
C THR A 327 14.98 -10.35 7.86
N ARG A 328 15.86 -11.19 7.35
CA ARG A 328 15.54 -12.45 6.69
C ARG A 328 14.71 -13.38 7.59
N GLU A 329 15.14 -13.53 8.83
CA GLU A 329 14.51 -14.42 9.82
C GLU A 329 13.10 -13.94 10.15
N GLY A 330 12.93 -12.60 10.35
CA GLY A 330 11.62 -12.01 10.62
C GLY A 330 10.65 -12.20 9.46
N ALA A 331 11.11 -12.04 8.22
CA ALA A 331 10.29 -12.26 7.04
C ALA A 331 9.89 -13.74 6.92
N ARG A 332 10.84 -14.66 7.10
CA ARG A 332 10.61 -16.12 7.07
C ARG A 332 9.60 -16.54 8.14
N ALA A 333 9.76 -16.05 9.38
CA ALA A 333 8.86 -16.37 10.47
C ALA A 333 7.40 -15.98 10.18
N LEU A 334 7.15 -14.82 9.54
CA LEU A 334 5.82 -14.41 9.11
C LEU A 334 5.28 -15.29 7.98
N VAL A 335 6.12 -15.66 7.01
CA VAL A 335 5.74 -16.56 5.91
C VAL A 335 5.31 -17.94 6.42
N GLU A 336 6.04 -18.47 7.39
CA GLU A 336 5.70 -19.75 8.06
C GLU A 336 4.36 -19.69 8.81
N ARG A 337 3.89 -18.50 9.21
CA ARG A 337 2.57 -18.27 9.80
C ARG A 337 1.47 -18.02 8.74
N GLY A 338 1.80 -18.10 7.46
CA GLY A 338 0.84 -18.12 6.36
C GLY A 338 0.40 -16.75 5.87
N VAL A 339 1.23 -15.72 5.94
CA VAL A 339 0.94 -14.41 5.33
C VAL A 339 0.96 -14.48 3.80
N ASP A 340 0.21 -13.60 3.15
CA ASP A 340 0.17 -13.42 1.70
C ASP A 340 1.08 -12.28 1.22
N ALA A 341 1.56 -11.44 2.15
CA ALA A 341 2.63 -10.47 1.93
C ALA A 341 3.32 -10.11 3.24
N VAL A 342 4.57 -9.70 3.16
CA VAL A 342 5.39 -9.22 4.28
C VAL A 342 5.62 -7.72 4.16
N LYS A 343 5.37 -6.96 5.23
CA LYS A 343 5.61 -5.51 5.26
C LYS A 343 6.93 -5.21 5.96
N VAL A 344 7.81 -4.44 5.30
CA VAL A 344 9.22 -4.27 5.65
C VAL A 344 9.55 -2.81 5.93
N GLY A 345 10.13 -2.55 7.11
CA GLY A 345 10.60 -1.22 7.49
C GLY A 345 10.51 -0.96 8.99
N VAL A 346 11.65 -0.90 9.67
CA VAL A 346 11.78 -0.54 11.08
C VAL A 346 12.52 0.78 11.19
N GLY A 347 11.75 1.85 11.46
CA GLY A 347 12.28 3.20 11.66
C GLY A 347 12.68 4.02 10.43
N PRO A 348 12.30 3.72 9.15
CA PRO A 348 12.71 4.53 8.01
C PRO A 348 11.80 5.74 7.75
N GLY A 349 10.65 5.84 8.42
CA GLY A 349 9.68 6.92 8.19
C GLY A 349 10.22 8.30 8.59
N SER A 350 9.84 9.35 7.85
CA SER A 350 10.32 10.72 8.05
C SER A 350 9.94 11.35 9.40
N ILE A 351 8.89 10.84 10.03
CA ILE A 351 8.38 11.27 11.35
C ILE A 351 8.52 10.17 12.41
N CYS A 352 9.29 9.12 12.11
CA CYS A 352 9.60 8.02 13.02
C CYS A 352 10.88 8.34 13.79
N THR A 353 10.84 8.13 15.10
CA THR A 353 12.02 8.29 15.99
C THR A 353 12.45 6.96 16.62
N THR A 354 11.91 5.83 16.22
CA THR A 354 12.23 4.51 16.77
C THR A 354 13.74 4.28 16.86
N ARG A 355 14.49 4.52 15.78
CA ARG A 355 15.95 4.31 15.75
C ARG A 355 16.71 5.18 16.75
N VAL A 356 16.23 6.40 17.00
CA VAL A 356 16.86 7.34 17.94
C VAL A 356 16.49 7.00 19.38
N VAL A 357 15.24 6.62 19.61
CA VAL A 357 14.70 6.34 20.96
C VAL A 357 15.14 4.97 21.46
N THR A 358 15.10 3.96 20.61
CA THR A 358 15.35 2.55 20.99
C THR A 358 16.76 2.07 20.62
N GLY A 359 17.44 2.73 19.68
CA GLY A 359 18.69 2.27 19.09
C GLY A 359 18.52 1.12 18.09
N VAL A 360 17.26 0.74 17.75
CA VAL A 360 16.94 -0.43 16.91
C VAL A 360 16.51 0.02 15.51
N GLY A 361 16.99 -0.67 14.48
CA GLY A 361 16.57 -0.47 13.10
C GLY A 361 17.59 -1.01 12.10
N VAL A 362 17.14 -1.16 10.85
CA VAL A 362 17.99 -1.53 9.70
C VAL A 362 17.75 -0.51 8.60
N PRO A 363 18.80 0.03 7.94
CA PRO A 363 18.65 0.87 6.76
C PRO A 363 17.80 0.21 5.68
N GLN A 364 16.90 0.99 5.05
CA GLN A 364 15.73 0.44 4.35
C GLN A 364 16.07 -0.42 3.15
N LEU A 365 17.10 -0.09 2.37
CA LEU A 365 17.50 -0.89 1.21
C LEU A 365 17.99 -2.29 1.66
N THR A 366 18.85 -2.33 2.68
CA THR A 366 19.31 -3.60 3.27
C THR A 366 18.16 -4.40 3.86
N ALA A 367 17.24 -3.74 4.58
CA ALA A 367 16.05 -4.39 5.14
C ALA A 367 15.18 -5.05 4.05
N ILE A 368 15.02 -4.39 2.89
CA ILE A 368 14.27 -4.96 1.76
C ILE A 368 15.00 -6.18 1.20
N LEU A 369 16.30 -6.07 0.87
CA LEU A 369 17.09 -7.16 0.30
C LEU A 369 17.04 -8.42 1.19
N GLU A 370 17.29 -8.27 2.48
CA GLU A 370 17.26 -9.40 3.43
C GLU A 370 15.85 -9.99 3.58
N SER A 371 14.84 -9.13 3.66
CA SER A 371 13.45 -9.59 3.84
C SER A 371 12.91 -10.27 2.57
N VAL A 372 13.31 -9.84 1.38
CA VAL A 372 12.97 -10.51 0.11
C VAL A 372 13.55 -11.93 0.07
N GLU A 373 14.79 -12.09 0.51
CA GLU A 373 15.42 -13.42 0.60
C GLU A 373 14.68 -14.32 1.62
N GLY A 374 14.27 -13.76 2.76
CA GLY A 374 13.50 -14.49 3.77
C GLY A 374 12.06 -14.81 3.36
N ALA A 375 11.45 -13.94 2.55
CA ALA A 375 10.07 -14.06 2.09
C ALA A 375 9.92 -15.06 0.91
N GLY A 376 10.97 -15.32 0.14
CA GLY A 376 10.92 -16.17 -1.05
C GLY A 376 9.91 -15.64 -2.08
N ASP A 377 8.91 -16.45 -2.43
CA ASP A 377 7.87 -16.07 -3.42
C ASP A 377 6.76 -15.18 -2.87
N VAL A 378 6.75 -14.92 -1.56
CA VAL A 378 5.75 -14.05 -0.92
C VAL A 378 6.08 -12.59 -1.23
N PRO A 379 5.11 -11.79 -1.74
CA PRO A 379 5.32 -10.38 -2.01
C PRO A 379 5.81 -9.59 -0.79
N VAL A 380 6.77 -8.69 -1.02
CA VAL A 380 7.31 -7.77 -0.02
C VAL A 380 6.80 -6.35 -0.31
N ILE A 381 6.29 -5.69 0.73
CA ILE A 381 5.83 -4.30 0.71
C ILE A 381 6.90 -3.46 1.41
N ALA A 382 7.62 -2.61 0.68
CA ALA A 382 8.61 -1.69 1.24
C ALA A 382 7.91 -0.49 1.89
N ASP A 383 7.90 -0.42 3.22
CA ASP A 383 7.18 0.59 4.01
C ASP A 383 8.13 1.62 4.60
N GLY A 384 8.03 2.85 4.11
CA GLY A 384 8.78 4.00 4.59
C GLY A 384 10.11 4.28 3.87
N GLY A 385 10.65 5.49 4.10
CA GLY A 385 11.91 5.95 3.50
C GLY A 385 11.77 6.52 2.09
N ILE A 386 10.59 6.49 1.48
CA ILE A 386 10.33 7.00 0.13
C ILE A 386 10.15 8.53 0.19
N LYS A 387 11.07 9.26 -0.41
CA LYS A 387 11.07 10.73 -0.53
C LYS A 387 10.83 11.18 -1.97
N TYR A 388 11.30 10.40 -2.93
CA TYR A 388 11.23 10.67 -4.37
C TYR A 388 10.80 9.42 -5.13
N SER A 389 10.38 9.59 -6.38
CA SER A 389 10.05 8.46 -7.25
C SER A 389 11.24 7.52 -7.48
N GLY A 390 12.48 8.06 -7.50
CA GLY A 390 13.71 7.26 -7.58
C GLY A 390 13.87 6.27 -6.43
N ASP A 391 13.41 6.61 -5.22
CA ASP A 391 13.46 5.68 -4.08
C ASP A 391 12.52 4.50 -4.28
N ALA A 392 11.33 4.75 -4.87
CA ALA A 392 10.41 3.68 -5.24
C ALA A 392 11.02 2.75 -6.31
N VAL A 393 11.73 3.31 -7.31
CA VAL A 393 12.47 2.49 -8.30
C VAL A 393 13.50 1.60 -7.61
N LYS A 394 14.30 2.18 -6.69
CA LYS A 394 15.32 1.44 -5.93
C LYS A 394 14.72 0.36 -5.03
N ALA A 395 13.60 0.65 -4.36
CA ALA A 395 12.90 -0.33 -3.52
C ALA A 395 12.38 -1.53 -4.32
N LEU A 396 11.79 -1.27 -5.50
CA LEU A 396 11.31 -2.33 -6.40
C LEU A 396 12.49 -3.11 -7.00
N ALA A 397 13.55 -2.43 -7.43
CA ALA A 397 14.78 -3.07 -7.90
C ALA A 397 15.43 -3.96 -6.81
N ALA A 398 15.36 -3.57 -5.53
CA ALA A 398 15.81 -4.40 -4.41
C ALA A 398 14.91 -5.63 -4.14
N GLY A 399 13.86 -5.84 -4.92
CA GLY A 399 13.00 -7.01 -4.86
C GLY A 399 11.63 -6.79 -4.20
N ALA A 400 11.31 -5.58 -3.71
CA ALA A 400 9.96 -5.29 -3.25
C ALA A 400 8.95 -5.43 -4.40
N SER A 401 7.73 -5.86 -4.06
CA SER A 401 6.63 -5.96 -5.02
C SER A 401 5.81 -4.67 -5.06
N SER A 402 5.76 -3.92 -3.96
CA SER A 402 5.09 -2.63 -3.88
C SER A 402 5.75 -1.76 -2.82
N VAL A 403 5.46 -0.45 -2.86
CA VAL A 403 5.99 0.53 -1.91
C VAL A 403 4.85 1.21 -1.17
N MET A 404 4.97 1.29 0.16
CA MET A 404 4.01 1.98 1.01
C MET A 404 4.52 3.37 1.36
N MET A 405 3.67 4.37 1.18
CA MET A 405 4.01 5.78 1.32
C MET A 405 3.13 6.45 2.38
N GLY A 406 3.77 7.10 3.36
CA GLY A 406 3.13 7.97 4.34
C GLY A 406 3.34 9.44 3.99
N SER A 407 4.54 9.97 4.20
CA SER A 407 4.88 11.40 4.05
C SER A 407 4.66 11.95 2.64
N MET A 408 4.85 11.12 1.61
CA MET A 408 4.59 11.52 0.22
C MET A 408 3.11 11.87 -0.01
N LEU A 409 2.20 11.14 0.65
CA LEU A 409 0.75 11.30 0.50
C LEU A 409 0.14 12.21 1.59
N ALA A 410 0.84 12.40 2.70
CA ALA A 410 0.44 13.38 3.70
C ALA A 410 0.42 14.78 3.08
N GLY A 411 -0.61 15.57 3.44
CA GLY A 411 -0.81 16.92 2.89
C GLY A 411 -1.55 16.98 1.56
N THR A 412 -1.92 15.86 0.96
CA THR A 412 -2.82 15.84 -0.21
C THR A 412 -4.27 16.13 0.18
N GLU A 413 -5.11 16.46 -0.78
CA GLU A 413 -6.51 16.80 -0.54
C GLU A 413 -7.27 15.66 0.14
N GLU A 414 -7.03 14.42 -0.28
CA GLU A 414 -7.71 13.22 0.18
C GLU A 414 -7.15 12.66 1.50
N SER A 415 -5.99 13.14 1.98
CA SER A 415 -5.51 12.78 3.32
C SER A 415 -6.41 13.37 4.40
N PRO A 416 -6.60 12.70 5.56
CA PRO A 416 -7.41 13.21 6.65
C PRO A 416 -6.92 14.56 7.21
N GLY A 417 -7.83 15.30 7.82
CA GLY A 417 -7.57 16.60 8.44
C GLY A 417 -7.76 17.78 7.50
N GLU A 418 -8.05 18.93 8.10
CA GLU A 418 -8.28 20.18 7.38
C GLU A 418 -6.96 20.88 7.04
N ALA A 419 -6.94 21.56 5.89
CA ALA A 419 -5.84 22.42 5.53
C ALA A 419 -5.98 23.77 6.27
N PHE A 420 -4.89 24.25 6.85
CA PHE A 420 -4.83 25.54 7.52
C PHE A 420 -3.81 26.48 6.89
N LEU A 421 -4.04 27.78 7.03
CA LEU A 421 -3.18 28.82 6.48
C LEU A 421 -2.13 29.23 7.53
N LEU A 422 -0.86 29.25 7.13
CA LEU A 422 0.23 29.77 7.94
C LEU A 422 1.19 30.54 7.02
N GLU A 423 1.51 31.78 7.38
CA GLU A 423 2.41 32.65 6.60
C GLU A 423 2.09 32.69 5.10
N GLY A 424 0.81 32.74 4.75
CA GLY A 424 0.33 32.79 3.37
C GLY A 424 0.39 31.46 2.61
N ARG A 425 0.80 30.35 3.24
CA ARG A 425 0.84 29.01 2.64
C ARG A 425 -0.11 28.06 3.34
N ARG A 426 -0.68 27.12 2.58
CA ARG A 426 -1.52 26.05 3.14
C ARG A 426 -0.69 24.87 3.62
N PHE A 427 -1.06 24.33 4.77
CA PHE A 427 -0.43 23.16 5.39
C PHE A 427 -1.50 22.18 5.87
N LYS A 428 -1.14 20.92 6.04
CA LYS A 428 -1.89 19.93 6.81
C LYS A 428 -1.03 19.40 7.96
N MET A 429 -1.70 18.98 9.04
CA MET A 429 -1.03 18.26 10.12
C MET A 429 -0.67 16.85 9.67
N VAL A 430 0.46 16.38 10.16
CA VAL A 430 0.91 14.98 10.00
C VAL A 430 1.46 14.50 11.34
N ARG A 431 1.16 13.27 11.72
CA ARG A 431 1.72 12.66 12.91
C ARG A 431 2.13 11.21 12.68
N GLY A 432 3.23 10.81 13.32
CA GLY A 432 3.63 9.41 13.41
C GLY A 432 2.68 8.64 14.31
N MET A 433 2.42 7.38 13.99
CA MET A 433 1.58 6.52 14.83
C MET A 433 2.19 6.29 16.23
N GLY A 434 3.51 6.49 16.39
CA GLY A 434 4.22 6.51 17.68
C GLY A 434 4.33 7.89 18.33
N SER A 435 3.64 8.93 17.81
CA SER A 435 3.59 10.23 18.50
C SER A 435 2.71 10.13 19.75
N LEU A 436 2.96 11.03 20.71
CA LEU A 436 2.25 11.00 21.99
C LEU A 436 0.73 11.07 21.81
N SER A 437 0.25 11.97 20.96
CA SER A 437 -1.19 12.12 20.70
C SER A 437 -1.78 10.89 20.00
N ALA A 438 -1.08 10.33 19.01
CA ALA A 438 -1.56 9.12 18.33
C ALA A 438 -1.63 7.91 19.28
N MET A 439 -0.66 7.77 20.18
CA MET A 439 -0.66 6.71 21.19
C MET A 439 -1.81 6.88 22.20
N GLN A 440 -2.12 8.11 22.60
CA GLN A 440 -3.28 8.42 23.45
C GLN A 440 -4.61 8.13 22.78
N ASP A 441 -4.70 8.32 21.46
CA ASP A 441 -5.90 8.08 20.64
C ASP A 441 -6.10 6.59 20.28
N GLY A 442 -5.15 5.69 20.63
CA GLY A 442 -5.32 4.24 20.47
C GLY A 442 -4.22 3.48 19.73
N SER A 443 -3.10 4.14 19.33
CA SER A 443 -2.01 3.45 18.63
C SER A 443 -0.90 2.90 19.55
N ALA A 444 -1.06 2.98 20.88
CA ALA A 444 -0.07 2.52 21.85
C ALA A 444 0.26 1.02 21.75
N ASP A 445 -0.73 0.20 21.38
CA ASP A 445 -0.57 -1.25 21.17
C ASP A 445 0.39 -1.58 19.99
N ARG A 446 0.48 -0.70 18.98
CA ARG A 446 1.46 -0.83 17.90
C ARG A 446 2.90 -0.86 18.41
N TYR A 447 3.15 -0.21 19.54
CA TYR A 447 4.45 -0.05 20.20
C TYR A 447 4.57 -0.83 21.52
N PHE A 448 3.68 -1.81 21.73
CA PHE A 448 3.64 -2.66 22.94
C PHE A 448 3.51 -1.86 24.26
N GLN A 449 2.78 -0.74 24.20
CA GLN A 449 2.55 0.15 25.35
C GLN A 449 1.04 0.27 25.67
N GLU A 450 0.26 -0.74 25.30
CA GLU A 450 -1.14 -0.82 25.66
C GLU A 450 -1.35 -0.92 27.18
N GLY A 451 -2.42 -0.31 27.67
CA GLY A 451 -2.78 -0.34 29.10
C GLY A 451 -2.10 0.74 29.95
N GLU A 452 -1.13 1.51 29.43
CA GLU A 452 -0.60 2.66 30.15
C GLU A 452 -1.56 3.84 30.01
N LEU A 453 -2.21 4.17 31.13
CA LEU A 453 -3.22 5.25 31.18
C LEU A 453 -2.62 6.65 31.37
N SER A 454 -1.36 6.74 31.76
CA SER A 454 -0.71 8.02 32.01
C SER A 454 0.12 8.48 30.81
N PRO A 455 -0.25 9.58 30.16
CA PRO A 455 0.52 10.13 29.04
C PRO A 455 2.01 10.38 29.37
N ARG A 456 2.31 10.66 30.65
CA ARG A 456 3.67 10.91 31.13
C ARG A 456 4.57 9.68 31.18
N LYS A 457 3.98 8.48 31.09
CA LYS A 457 4.71 7.22 31.10
C LYS A 457 4.84 6.58 29.72
N LEU A 458 4.13 7.08 28.71
CA LEU A 458 4.32 6.66 27.34
C LEU A 458 5.70 7.10 26.84
N VAL A 459 6.37 6.26 26.06
CA VAL A 459 7.62 6.53 25.39
C VAL A 459 7.37 6.70 23.90
N PRO A 460 7.24 7.95 23.37
CA PRO A 460 6.94 8.16 21.97
C PRO A 460 8.09 7.75 21.04
N GLU A 461 7.74 7.08 19.96
CA GLU A 461 8.64 6.70 18.87
C GLU A 461 8.28 7.42 17.56
N GLY A 462 7.64 8.56 17.64
CA GLY A 462 7.25 9.40 16.52
C GLY A 462 6.99 10.83 16.96
N ILE A 463 6.97 11.72 15.97
CA ILE A 463 6.72 13.15 16.18
C ILE A 463 5.43 13.58 15.46
N GLU A 464 4.96 14.76 15.83
CA GLU A 464 3.90 15.51 15.16
C GLU A 464 4.52 16.69 14.42
N GLY A 465 3.95 17.01 13.25
CA GLY A 465 4.45 18.09 12.44
C GLY A 465 3.38 18.58 11.44
N ARG A 466 3.81 19.44 10.55
CA ARG A 466 3.01 19.92 9.43
C ARG A 466 3.74 19.71 8.12
N VAL A 467 2.99 19.46 7.07
CA VAL A 467 3.51 19.37 5.70
C VAL A 467 2.79 20.36 4.80
N PRO A 468 3.44 20.88 3.76
CA PRO A 468 2.76 21.72 2.78
C PRO A 468 1.57 20.98 2.17
N TYR A 469 0.48 21.70 1.90
CA TYR A 469 -0.63 21.19 1.12
C TYR A 469 -0.19 20.96 -0.32
N LYS A 470 -0.44 19.76 -0.84
CA LYS A 470 0.08 19.27 -2.12
C LYS A 470 -0.96 19.21 -3.25
N GLY A 471 -2.21 19.63 -2.99
CA GLY A 471 -3.31 19.43 -3.95
C GLY A 471 -3.81 17.99 -4.00
N PRO A 472 -4.47 17.60 -5.09
CA PRO A 472 -5.04 16.26 -5.21
C PRO A 472 -3.97 15.17 -5.27
N VAL A 473 -4.23 14.01 -4.69
CA VAL A 473 -3.30 12.87 -4.66
C VAL A 473 -2.98 12.37 -6.06
N SER A 474 -3.89 12.53 -7.02
CA SER A 474 -3.67 12.17 -8.43
C SER A 474 -2.42 12.78 -9.02
N ASP A 475 -2.10 14.03 -8.66
CA ASP A 475 -0.92 14.73 -9.17
C ASP A 475 0.37 14.12 -8.60
N VAL A 476 0.37 13.78 -7.31
CA VAL A 476 1.49 13.10 -6.66
C VAL A 476 1.71 11.72 -7.29
N LEU A 477 0.63 10.93 -7.47
CA LEU A 477 0.70 9.60 -8.07
C LEU A 477 1.19 9.67 -9.53
N PHE A 478 0.73 10.65 -10.30
CA PHE A 478 1.19 10.88 -11.67
C PHE A 478 2.71 11.09 -11.72
N GLN A 479 3.26 11.93 -10.85
CA GLN A 479 4.70 12.17 -10.77
C GLN A 479 5.47 10.92 -10.32
N MET A 480 4.94 10.19 -9.33
CA MET A 480 5.57 8.95 -8.85
C MET A 480 5.62 7.87 -9.93
N VAL A 481 4.52 7.63 -10.64
CA VAL A 481 4.46 6.65 -11.73
C VAL A 481 5.29 7.10 -12.93
N GLY A 482 5.29 8.40 -13.25
CA GLY A 482 6.13 8.97 -14.29
C GLY A 482 7.62 8.74 -14.02
N GLY A 483 8.07 9.03 -12.79
CA GLY A 483 9.45 8.78 -12.37
C GLY A 483 9.81 7.29 -12.35
N LEU A 484 8.87 6.42 -11.92
CA LEU A 484 9.05 4.96 -11.96
C LEU A 484 9.26 4.47 -13.40
N ARG A 485 8.38 4.86 -14.33
CA ARG A 485 8.50 4.50 -15.75
C ARG A 485 9.81 5.01 -16.36
N SER A 486 10.22 6.23 -16.03
CA SER A 486 11.50 6.77 -16.48
C SER A 486 12.68 5.96 -15.95
N GLY A 487 12.71 5.64 -14.65
CA GLY A 487 13.75 4.82 -14.04
C GLY A 487 13.85 3.43 -14.68
N MET A 488 12.71 2.76 -14.90
CA MET A 488 12.65 1.47 -15.60
C MET A 488 13.13 1.59 -17.05
N GLY A 489 12.81 2.68 -17.74
CA GLY A 489 13.31 2.97 -19.07
C GLY A 489 14.84 3.11 -19.11
N TYR A 490 15.45 3.80 -18.14
CA TYR A 490 16.91 3.93 -18.04
C TYR A 490 17.61 2.61 -17.76
N VAL A 491 17.01 1.73 -16.96
CA VAL A 491 17.56 0.40 -16.65
C VAL A 491 17.29 -0.62 -17.77
N GLY A 492 16.35 -0.31 -18.68
CA GLY A 492 15.96 -1.19 -19.79
C GLY A 492 14.94 -2.26 -19.42
N CYS A 493 14.17 -2.05 -18.35
CA CYS A 493 13.18 -3.02 -17.85
C CYS A 493 11.77 -2.66 -18.29
N ALA A 494 11.10 -3.56 -19.01
CA ALA A 494 9.72 -3.35 -19.47
C ALA A 494 8.65 -3.63 -18.41
N THR A 495 8.97 -4.43 -17.38
CA THR A 495 8.07 -4.85 -16.31
C THR A 495 8.74 -4.74 -14.94
N ILE A 496 7.94 -4.69 -13.86
CA ILE A 496 8.47 -4.72 -12.48
C ILE A 496 9.22 -6.02 -12.21
N ASP A 497 8.77 -7.15 -12.72
CA ASP A 497 9.47 -8.43 -12.53
C ASP A 497 10.85 -8.43 -13.21
N ALA A 498 10.97 -7.81 -14.38
CA ALA A 498 12.28 -7.61 -15.02
C ALA A 498 13.18 -6.70 -14.18
N LEU A 499 12.65 -5.61 -13.62
CA LEU A 499 13.39 -4.71 -12.73
C LEU A 499 13.90 -5.43 -11.47
N ARG A 500 13.15 -6.39 -10.93
CA ARG A 500 13.52 -7.19 -9.74
C ARG A 500 14.55 -8.27 -10.02
N SER A 501 14.70 -8.73 -11.26
CA SER A 501 15.46 -9.93 -11.59
C SER A 501 16.97 -9.72 -11.62
N ASP A 502 17.44 -8.59 -12.16
CA ASP A 502 18.89 -8.35 -12.31
C ASP A 502 19.25 -6.85 -12.27
N PRO A 503 18.90 -6.15 -11.20
CA PRO A 503 19.26 -4.74 -11.06
C PRO A 503 20.71 -4.61 -10.61
N GLN A 504 21.44 -3.68 -11.21
CA GLN A 504 22.79 -3.33 -10.74
C GLN A 504 22.75 -2.04 -9.94
N PHE A 505 23.20 -2.12 -8.69
CA PHE A 505 23.40 -0.96 -7.84
C PHE A 505 24.87 -0.58 -7.76
N VAL A 506 25.14 0.73 -7.79
CA VAL A 506 26.44 1.28 -7.44
C VAL A 506 26.31 2.06 -6.13
N ARG A 507 27.24 1.83 -5.20
CA ARG A 507 27.33 2.63 -3.97
C ARG A 507 27.92 4.00 -4.30
N ILE A 508 27.36 5.03 -3.70
CA ILE A 508 27.84 6.41 -3.85
C ILE A 508 28.35 6.96 -2.52
N THR A 509 29.16 8.01 -2.60
CA THR A 509 29.63 8.77 -1.45
C THR A 509 28.69 9.93 -1.17
N MET A 510 28.86 10.62 -0.04
CA MET A 510 28.16 11.88 0.24
C MET A 510 28.40 12.95 -0.85
N ALA A 511 29.56 12.92 -1.50
CA ALA A 511 29.84 13.79 -2.65
C ALA A 511 28.96 13.42 -3.86
N GLY A 512 28.82 12.13 -4.15
CA GLY A 512 27.92 11.64 -5.21
C GLY A 512 26.44 11.89 -4.91
N LEU A 513 26.03 11.82 -3.63
CA LEU A 513 24.68 12.21 -3.24
C LEU A 513 24.44 13.72 -3.49
N ARG A 514 25.40 14.58 -3.12
CA ARG A 514 25.28 16.01 -3.38
C ARG A 514 25.24 16.31 -4.89
N GLU A 515 26.04 15.62 -5.70
CA GLU A 515 26.02 15.72 -7.17
C GLU A 515 24.67 15.30 -7.75
N SER A 516 23.96 14.36 -7.12
CA SER A 516 22.66 13.88 -7.57
C SER A 516 21.51 14.88 -7.35
N HIS A 517 21.73 15.91 -6.54
CA HIS A 517 20.78 16.99 -6.31
C HIS A 517 21.20 18.25 -7.08
N PRO A 518 20.25 19.15 -7.43
CA PRO A 518 20.62 20.46 -7.98
C PRO A 518 21.61 21.16 -7.05
N HIS A 519 22.76 21.57 -7.59
CA HIS A 519 23.82 22.25 -6.85
C HIS A 519 24.33 23.46 -7.66
N ASP A 520 24.90 24.43 -6.97
CA ASP A 520 25.48 25.66 -7.53
C ASP A 520 24.49 26.52 -8.34
N VAL A 521 23.18 26.36 -8.07
CA VAL A 521 22.10 27.14 -8.68
C VAL A 521 21.05 27.52 -7.65
N THR A 522 20.36 28.64 -7.85
CA THR A 522 19.17 29.01 -7.09
C THR A 522 17.93 28.58 -7.85
N ILE A 523 17.09 27.74 -7.25
CA ILE A 523 15.83 27.31 -7.86
C ILE A 523 14.89 28.52 -7.93
N THR A 524 14.52 28.94 -9.12
CA THR A 524 13.56 30.03 -9.36
C THR A 524 12.13 29.51 -9.60
N ARG A 525 12.00 28.25 -9.99
CA ARG A 525 10.72 27.56 -10.16
C ARG A 525 10.87 26.10 -9.73
N GLU A 526 10.12 25.71 -8.73
CA GLU A 526 10.08 24.31 -8.25
C GLU A 526 9.49 23.37 -9.32
N ALA A 527 10.07 22.19 -9.45
CA ALA A 527 9.49 21.12 -10.25
C ALA A 527 8.42 20.39 -9.41
N PRO A 528 7.34 19.88 -10.03
CA PRO A 528 6.25 19.23 -9.28
C PRO A 528 6.68 17.95 -8.55
N ASN A 529 7.82 17.38 -8.93
CA ASN A 529 8.38 16.13 -8.37
C ASN A 529 9.70 16.35 -7.60
N TYR A 530 10.09 17.60 -7.38
CA TYR A 530 11.28 17.95 -6.62
C TYR A 530 11.06 19.22 -5.79
N SER A 531 11.24 19.11 -4.48
CA SER A 531 11.26 20.22 -3.52
C SER A 531 12.50 20.09 -2.62
N LEU A 532 13.07 21.25 -2.24
CA LEU A 532 14.17 21.32 -1.29
C LEU A 532 13.69 21.07 0.16
#